data_2f68e468440ae451402badb2664088bc
#
_entry.id   2f68e468440ae451402badb2664088bc
#
_cell.length_a   1.000
_cell.length_b   1.000
_cell.length_c   1.000
_cell.angle_alpha   90.00
_cell.angle_beta   90.00
_cell.angle_gamma   90.00
#
_symmetry.space_group_name_H-M   'P 1'
#
loop_
_entity.id
_entity.type
_entity.pdbx_description
1 polymer ?
#
loop_
_entity_poly.entity_id
_entity_poly.type
_entity_poly.pdbx_seq_one_letter_code
_entity_poly.pdbx_strand_id
1 'polypeptide(L)'
;MTSACISGGAGEPVGRRYRRRAVLRTSVAASALWAGVLALLALLSGCAGLIGSHDVDISESQLTLLLARQFPMERKVMEVVDLSITNPVLTLIPQGNRIGTELDVAAIDRLFGNTASAHVKLDYGLRFQPSDHTIRMTQVRVRELTLASGSSNLHGAAQRIGGLVAEGALENLVIYRMKPAQADEMDRLNLVASPITVTPQGLHMTVSPRQG
;
A
#
# COMPACT_ATOMS: atom_id res chain seq x y z
N MET A 1 7.41 100.67 -46.29
CA MET A 1 6.63 101.65 -45.50
C MET A 1 6.17 100.93 -44.22
N THR A 2 6.72 101.38 -43.14
CA THR A 2 6.11 101.59 -41.82
C THR A 2 5.71 100.35 -41.02
N SER A 3 6.47 100.11 -40.07
CA SER A 3 6.51 100.57 -38.63
C SER A 3 5.74 99.56 -37.74
N ALA A 4 6.42 98.99 -36.88
CA ALA A 4 6.65 99.31 -35.47
C ALA A 4 5.77 98.63 -34.47
N CYS A 5 6.39 98.13 -33.46
CA CYS A 5 6.30 98.31 -32.01
C CYS A 5 5.58 97.16 -31.26
N ILE A 6 6.32 96.44 -30.45
CA ILE A 6 6.69 96.63 -29.01
C ILE A 6 5.69 96.00 -28.04
N SER A 7 6.32 95.35 -27.06
CA SER A 7 5.89 95.11 -25.66
C SER A 7 5.22 93.78 -25.43
N GLY A 8 5.71 92.88 -24.64
CA GLY A 8 6.28 92.96 -23.31
C GLY A 8 5.49 92.09 -22.43
N GLY A 9 6.15 91.27 -21.67
CA GLY A 9 5.52 90.87 -20.42
C GLY A 9 5.50 89.43 -20.06
N ALA A 10 6.35 89.20 -19.14
CA ALA A 10 6.16 88.31 -17.95
C ALA A 10 6.14 86.80 -18.14
N GLY A 11 7.16 86.27 -17.68
CA GLY A 11 7.35 84.87 -17.43
C GLY A 11 6.40 84.25 -16.42
N GLU A 12 6.08 83.03 -16.70
CA GLU A 12 5.53 82.16 -15.70
C GLU A 12 6.37 80.88 -15.61
N PRO A 13 6.60 80.38 -14.41
CA PRO A 13 7.56 79.29 -14.19
C PRO A 13 6.94 77.94 -14.55
N VAL A 14 7.35 77.39 -15.68
CA VAL A 14 7.13 75.93 -16.01
C VAL A 14 8.10 75.15 -15.22
N GLY A 15 7.71 74.75 -14.00
CA GLY A 15 8.65 74.00 -13.15
C GLY A 15 8.06 73.10 -12.06
N ARG A 16 6.77 72.93 -11.92
CA ARG A 16 6.23 72.22 -10.76
C ARG A 16 5.29 71.03 -11.03
N ARG A 17 5.00 70.72 -12.29
CA ARG A 17 4.06 69.59 -12.57
C ARG A 17 4.75 68.25 -12.96
N TYR A 18 6.05 68.23 -13.18
CA TYR A 18 6.72 67.04 -13.69
C TYR A 18 7.25 66.11 -12.56
N ARG A 19 7.45 66.60 -11.35
CA ARG A 19 7.96 65.80 -10.24
C ARG A 19 6.90 64.91 -9.55
N ARG A 20 5.63 65.23 -9.63
CA ARG A 20 4.59 64.45 -8.95
C ARG A 20 4.14 63.21 -9.74
N ARG A 21 4.37 63.15 -11.05
CA ARG A 21 4.00 61.95 -11.83
C ARG A 21 5.06 60.86 -11.86
N ALA A 22 6.31 61.18 -11.60
CA ALA A 22 7.41 60.22 -11.57
C ALA A 22 7.45 59.43 -10.25
N VAL A 23 7.09 60.08 -9.13
CA VAL A 23 7.09 59.41 -7.81
C VAL A 23 5.94 58.41 -7.67
N LEU A 24 4.78 58.68 -8.30
CA LEU A 24 3.66 57.69 -8.26
C LEU A 24 3.90 56.49 -9.16
N ARG A 25 4.69 56.60 -10.22
CA ARG A 25 4.97 55.44 -11.09
C ARG A 25 5.98 54.44 -10.50
N THR A 26 6.91 54.93 -9.68
CA THR A 26 7.89 54.08 -9.02
C THR A 26 7.30 53.30 -7.84
N SER A 27 6.32 53.87 -7.12
CA SER A 27 5.65 53.19 -6.01
C SER A 27 4.70 52.09 -6.46
N VAL A 28 4.02 52.23 -7.59
CA VAL A 28 3.12 51.21 -8.14
C VAL A 28 3.92 50.05 -8.74
N ALA A 29 5.08 50.29 -9.35
CA ALA A 29 5.94 49.24 -9.88
C ALA A 29 6.58 48.39 -8.75
N ALA A 30 6.96 49.02 -7.64
CA ALA A 30 7.52 48.31 -6.48
C ALA A 30 6.46 47.46 -5.79
N SER A 31 5.23 47.94 -5.64
CA SER A 31 4.15 47.15 -5.03
C SER A 31 3.71 45.96 -5.90
N ALA A 32 3.75 46.10 -7.22
CA ALA A 32 3.44 44.98 -8.15
C ALA A 32 4.51 43.88 -8.11
N LEU A 33 5.79 44.20 -7.93
CA LEU A 33 6.87 43.23 -7.79
C LEU A 33 6.75 42.46 -6.46
N TRP A 34 6.42 43.15 -5.35
CA TRP A 34 6.21 42.49 -4.06
C TRP A 34 4.98 41.59 -4.05
N ALA A 35 3.88 41.98 -4.71
CA ALA A 35 2.70 41.15 -4.87
C ALA A 35 2.99 39.89 -5.73
N GLY A 36 3.81 40.02 -6.76
CA GLY A 36 4.25 38.89 -7.59
C GLY A 36 5.13 37.87 -6.83
N VAL A 37 6.06 38.36 -6.00
CA VAL A 37 6.92 37.50 -5.18
C VAL A 37 6.11 36.80 -4.10
N LEU A 38 5.15 37.44 -3.45
CA LEU A 38 4.26 36.82 -2.48
C LEU A 38 3.33 35.78 -3.13
N ALA A 39 2.82 36.01 -4.32
CA ALA A 39 2.03 35.06 -5.06
C ALA A 39 2.87 33.84 -5.50
N LEU A 40 4.11 34.05 -5.90
CA LEU A 40 5.02 32.98 -6.28
C LEU A 40 5.42 32.12 -5.04
N LEU A 41 5.65 32.76 -3.89
CA LEU A 41 5.90 32.05 -2.61
C LEU A 41 4.67 31.28 -2.14
N ALA A 42 3.46 31.78 -2.34
CA ALA A 42 2.22 31.06 -2.03
C ALA A 42 1.99 29.84 -2.94
N LEU A 43 2.45 29.89 -4.19
CA LEU A 43 2.41 28.73 -5.10
C LEU A 43 3.46 27.68 -4.75
N LEU A 44 4.59 28.05 -4.18
CA LEU A 44 5.61 27.11 -3.69
C LEU A 44 5.23 26.40 -2.37
N SER A 45 4.38 27.01 -1.54
CA SER A 45 3.88 26.38 -0.31
C SER A 45 2.78 25.33 -0.56
N GLY A 46 2.20 25.28 -1.75
CA GLY A 46 1.14 24.32 -2.11
C GLY A 46 1.61 22.88 -2.36
N CYS A 47 2.92 22.65 -2.51
CA CYS A 47 3.44 21.30 -2.84
C CYS A 47 3.82 20.45 -1.63
N ALA A 48 3.81 20.98 -0.41
CA ALA A 48 4.16 20.22 0.80
C ALA A 48 3.01 19.33 1.33
N GLY A 49 1.81 19.41 0.76
CA GLY A 49 0.63 18.66 1.19
C GLY A 49 0.28 17.44 0.34
N LEU A 50 1.09 17.08 -0.68
CA LEU A 50 0.75 16.03 -1.63
C LEU A 50 1.21 14.62 -1.22
N ILE A 51 1.93 14.46 -0.11
CA ILE A 51 2.23 13.15 0.47
C ILE A 51 1.22 12.91 1.58
N GLY A 52 -0.02 12.66 1.18
CA GLY A 52 -1.09 12.26 2.10
C GLY A 52 -1.05 10.77 2.41
N SER A 53 -1.86 10.34 3.36
CA SER A 53 -2.16 8.92 3.56
C SER A 53 -2.89 8.37 2.33
N HIS A 54 -2.49 7.18 1.89
CA HIS A 54 -3.14 6.44 0.81
C HIS A 54 -3.76 5.17 1.37
N ASP A 55 -5.03 4.97 1.07
CA ASP A 55 -5.71 3.73 1.41
C ASP A 55 -5.51 2.71 0.29
N VAL A 56 -5.15 1.51 0.69
CA VAL A 56 -4.97 0.35 -0.18
C VAL A 56 -6.06 -0.65 0.14
N ASP A 57 -7.00 -0.79 -0.78
CA ASP A 57 -8.11 -1.74 -0.67
C ASP A 57 -7.91 -2.86 -1.69
N ILE A 58 -8.00 -4.10 -1.23
CA ILE A 58 -7.95 -5.30 -2.06
C ILE A 58 -9.28 -6.03 -1.90
N SER A 59 -10.09 -6.05 -2.95
CA SER A 59 -11.41 -6.69 -2.89
C SER A 59 -11.31 -8.22 -2.74
N GLU A 60 -12.37 -8.84 -2.20
CA GLU A 60 -12.48 -10.30 -2.10
C GLU A 60 -12.27 -10.99 -3.45
N SER A 61 -12.84 -10.45 -4.53
CA SER A 61 -12.67 -10.97 -5.88
C SER A 61 -11.22 -10.92 -6.37
N GLN A 62 -10.49 -9.86 -6.04
CA GLN A 62 -9.06 -9.75 -6.36
C GLN A 62 -8.23 -10.74 -5.54
N LEU A 63 -8.54 -10.93 -4.26
CA LEU A 63 -7.89 -11.92 -3.40
C LEU A 63 -8.12 -13.34 -3.92
N THR A 64 -9.34 -13.67 -4.27
CA THR A 64 -9.70 -14.98 -4.86
C THR A 64 -8.94 -15.21 -6.17
N LEU A 65 -8.87 -14.19 -7.04
CA LEU A 65 -8.11 -14.29 -8.29
C LEU A 65 -6.61 -14.47 -8.06
N LEU A 66 -6.03 -13.74 -7.09
CA LEU A 66 -4.62 -13.88 -6.72
C LEU A 66 -4.34 -15.28 -6.15
N LEU A 67 -5.24 -15.78 -5.31
CA LEU A 67 -5.15 -17.13 -4.77
C LEU A 67 -5.22 -18.17 -5.90
N ALA A 68 -6.22 -18.09 -6.77
CA ALA A 68 -6.38 -19.01 -7.89
C ALA A 68 -5.17 -19.07 -8.84
N ARG A 69 -4.42 -17.97 -8.98
CA ARG A 69 -3.20 -17.94 -9.81
C ARG A 69 -2.01 -18.68 -9.19
N GLN A 70 -2.03 -18.91 -7.89
CA GLN A 70 -0.96 -19.61 -7.19
C GLN A 70 -1.19 -21.12 -7.11
N PHE A 71 -2.39 -21.59 -7.45
CA PHE A 71 -2.77 -23.01 -7.41
C PHE A 71 -3.07 -23.57 -8.81
N PRO A 72 -2.80 -24.85 -9.04
CA PRO A 72 -2.25 -25.84 -8.11
C PRO A 72 -0.82 -25.54 -7.69
N MET A 73 -0.50 -25.77 -6.41
CA MET A 73 0.84 -25.58 -5.87
C MET A 73 1.48 -26.93 -5.59
N GLU A 74 2.63 -27.17 -6.19
CA GLU A 74 3.42 -28.35 -5.90
C GLU A 74 4.63 -27.99 -5.02
N ARG A 75 4.85 -28.75 -4.00
CA ARG A 75 5.98 -28.59 -3.07
C ARG A 75 6.64 -29.94 -2.80
N LYS A 76 7.97 -29.92 -2.74
CA LYS A 76 8.74 -31.07 -2.26
C LYS A 76 9.09 -30.85 -0.81
N VAL A 77 8.79 -31.83 0.03
CA VAL A 77 9.13 -31.83 1.45
C VAL A 77 10.12 -32.95 1.72
N MET A 78 11.23 -32.61 2.37
CA MET A 78 12.32 -33.56 2.69
C MET A 78 12.82 -34.38 1.48
N GLU A 79 12.73 -33.82 0.26
CA GLU A 79 13.15 -34.44 -1.01
C GLU A 79 12.41 -35.75 -1.38
N VAL A 80 11.66 -36.33 -0.47
CA VAL A 80 11.00 -37.63 -0.63
C VAL A 80 9.49 -37.58 -0.69
N VAL A 81 8.87 -36.46 -0.31
CA VAL A 81 7.41 -36.27 -0.34
C VAL A 81 7.05 -35.16 -1.30
N ASP A 82 6.26 -35.48 -2.29
CA ASP A 82 5.61 -34.49 -3.16
C ASP A 82 4.26 -34.10 -2.58
N LEU A 83 4.06 -32.81 -2.32
CA LEU A 83 2.78 -32.24 -1.93
C LEU A 83 2.15 -31.52 -3.11
N SER A 84 0.90 -31.83 -3.36
CA SER A 84 0.03 -31.09 -4.29
C SER A 84 -1.09 -30.45 -3.49
N ILE A 85 -1.24 -29.12 -3.63
CA ILE A 85 -2.27 -28.34 -2.94
C ILE A 85 -3.19 -27.76 -4.02
N THR A 86 -4.49 -28.02 -3.87
CA THR A 86 -5.50 -27.67 -4.88
C THR A 86 -6.77 -27.10 -4.24
N ASN A 87 -7.69 -26.61 -5.07
CA ASN A 87 -9.04 -26.19 -4.70
C ASN A 87 -9.09 -25.14 -3.54
N PRO A 88 -8.31 -24.06 -3.62
CA PRO A 88 -8.35 -23.05 -2.57
C PRO A 88 -9.69 -22.30 -2.59
N VAL A 89 -10.35 -22.25 -1.43
CA VAL A 89 -11.55 -21.43 -1.19
C VAL A 89 -11.23 -20.43 -0.08
N LEU A 90 -11.43 -19.15 -0.36
CA LEU A 90 -11.14 -18.07 0.57
C LEU A 90 -12.44 -17.57 1.23
N THR A 91 -12.39 -17.27 2.51
CA THR A 91 -13.48 -16.67 3.28
C THR A 91 -12.94 -15.52 4.13
N LEU A 92 -13.59 -14.37 4.09
CA LEU A 92 -13.27 -13.24 4.95
C LEU A 92 -13.96 -13.39 6.31
N ILE A 93 -13.22 -13.16 7.40
CA ILE A 93 -13.72 -13.25 8.79
C ILE A 93 -13.43 -11.90 9.49
N PRO A 94 -14.21 -10.86 9.20
CA PRO A 94 -13.94 -9.50 9.71
C PRO A 94 -13.97 -9.41 11.24
N GLN A 95 -14.87 -10.14 11.90
CA GLN A 95 -15.02 -10.10 13.36
C GLN A 95 -13.76 -10.53 14.12
N GLY A 96 -12.92 -11.33 13.49
CA GLY A 96 -11.65 -11.80 14.07
C GLY A 96 -10.41 -11.17 13.42
N ASN A 97 -10.60 -10.29 12.45
CA ASN A 97 -9.52 -9.80 11.57
C ASN A 97 -8.72 -10.95 10.94
N ARG A 98 -9.43 -11.97 10.42
CA ARG A 98 -8.85 -13.21 9.92
C ARG A 98 -9.34 -13.55 8.52
N ILE A 99 -8.55 -14.35 7.82
CA ILE A 99 -8.92 -14.99 6.57
C ILE A 99 -9.06 -16.48 6.83
N GLY A 100 -10.16 -17.06 6.42
CA GLY A 100 -10.34 -18.49 6.31
C GLY A 100 -9.89 -18.98 4.93
N THR A 101 -9.28 -20.15 4.90
CA THR A 101 -8.95 -20.84 3.64
C THR A 101 -9.22 -22.33 3.78
N GLU A 102 -9.95 -22.88 2.81
CA GLU A 102 -10.13 -24.32 2.64
C GLU A 102 -9.32 -24.77 1.44
N LEU A 103 -8.70 -25.94 1.52
CA LEU A 103 -7.87 -26.50 0.45
C LEU A 103 -7.76 -28.01 0.56
N ASP A 104 -7.48 -28.65 -0.57
CA ASP A 104 -7.19 -30.06 -0.65
C ASP A 104 -5.67 -30.28 -0.76
N VAL A 105 -5.13 -31.18 0.04
CA VAL A 105 -3.71 -31.53 0.04
C VAL A 105 -3.58 -32.99 -0.31
N ALA A 106 -2.79 -33.31 -1.32
CA ALA A 106 -2.35 -34.66 -1.62
C ALA A 106 -0.84 -34.78 -1.38
N ALA A 107 -0.42 -35.86 -0.72
CA ALA A 107 0.98 -36.18 -0.45
C ALA A 107 1.32 -37.51 -1.09
N ILE A 108 2.44 -37.58 -1.82
CA ILE A 108 2.97 -38.80 -2.43
C ILE A 108 4.37 -39.03 -1.87
N ASP A 109 4.51 -40.14 -1.16
CA ASP A 109 5.80 -40.66 -0.70
C ASP A 109 6.50 -41.38 -1.87
N ARG A 110 7.62 -40.82 -2.31
CA ARG A 110 8.39 -41.37 -3.44
C ARG A 110 9.16 -42.65 -3.10
N LEU A 111 9.43 -42.89 -1.82
CA LEU A 111 10.20 -44.06 -1.39
C LEU A 111 9.33 -45.32 -1.39
N PHE A 112 8.11 -45.19 -0.90
CA PHE A 112 7.21 -46.33 -0.72
C PHE A 112 5.98 -46.29 -1.64
N GLY A 113 5.80 -45.21 -2.40
CA GLY A 113 4.66 -45.02 -3.31
C GLY A 113 3.32 -44.79 -2.59
N ASN A 114 3.35 -44.54 -1.27
CA ASN A 114 2.14 -44.28 -0.51
C ASN A 114 1.54 -42.92 -0.87
N THR A 115 0.23 -42.85 -0.97
CA THR A 115 -0.51 -41.62 -1.19
C THR A 115 -1.42 -41.33 0.00
N ALA A 116 -1.45 -40.09 0.44
CA ALA A 116 -2.38 -39.58 1.43
C ALA A 116 -3.04 -38.31 0.89
N SER A 117 -4.32 -38.14 1.19
CA SER A 117 -5.03 -36.90 0.88
C SER A 117 -5.83 -36.42 2.07
N ALA A 118 -5.90 -35.09 2.20
CA ALA A 118 -6.59 -34.43 3.29
C ALA A 118 -7.32 -33.19 2.77
N HIS A 119 -8.48 -32.92 3.36
CA HIS A 119 -9.13 -31.62 3.28
C HIS A 119 -8.76 -30.80 4.52
N VAL A 120 -8.30 -29.57 4.31
CA VAL A 120 -7.78 -28.71 5.38
C VAL A 120 -8.56 -27.41 5.39
N LYS A 121 -9.10 -27.04 6.57
CA LYS A 121 -9.65 -25.71 6.83
C LYS A 121 -8.77 -25.01 7.85
N LEU A 122 -8.31 -23.83 7.49
CA LEU A 122 -7.46 -23.03 8.37
C LEU A 122 -7.91 -21.57 8.36
N ASP A 123 -7.58 -20.85 9.42
CA ASP A 123 -7.72 -19.41 9.46
C ASP A 123 -6.43 -18.76 9.98
N TYR A 124 -6.18 -17.53 9.53
CA TYR A 124 -4.96 -16.79 9.86
C TYR A 124 -5.19 -15.28 9.79
N GLY A 125 -4.38 -14.53 10.51
CA GLY A 125 -4.21 -13.09 10.35
C GLY A 125 -3.16 -12.76 9.31
N LEU A 126 -3.11 -11.51 8.92
CA LEU A 126 -2.08 -10.96 8.03
C LEU A 126 -1.26 -9.89 8.74
N ARG A 127 0.03 -9.86 8.47
CA ARG A 127 0.93 -8.82 8.96
C ARG A 127 1.86 -8.35 7.85
N PHE A 128 1.94 -7.04 7.67
CA PHE A 128 2.99 -6.44 6.87
C PHE A 128 4.29 -6.41 7.67
N GLN A 129 5.39 -6.86 7.06
CA GLN A 129 6.72 -6.85 7.62
C GLN A 129 7.55 -5.76 6.92
N PRO A 130 7.83 -4.62 7.59
CA PRO A 130 8.52 -3.49 6.94
C PRO A 130 9.96 -3.80 6.54
N SER A 131 10.65 -4.68 7.30
CA SER A 131 12.08 -4.96 7.08
C SER A 131 12.40 -5.64 5.74
N ASP A 132 11.44 -6.31 5.14
CA ASP A 132 11.60 -7.01 3.86
C ASP A 132 10.42 -6.81 2.91
N HIS A 133 9.53 -5.86 3.21
CA HIS A 133 8.36 -5.47 2.42
C HIS A 133 7.49 -6.67 2.02
N THR A 134 7.24 -7.56 2.99
CA THR A 134 6.41 -8.76 2.79
C THR A 134 5.13 -8.73 3.60
N ILE A 135 4.09 -9.41 3.09
CA ILE A 135 2.91 -9.75 3.87
C ILE A 135 3.03 -11.22 4.26
N ARG A 136 2.87 -11.48 5.56
CA ARG A 136 3.05 -12.80 6.16
C ARG A 136 1.79 -13.26 6.87
N MET A 137 1.58 -14.56 6.87
CA MET A 137 0.57 -15.20 7.71
C MET A 137 0.99 -15.12 9.17
N THR A 138 0.01 -14.91 10.06
CA THR A 138 0.23 -14.87 11.51
C THR A 138 -0.90 -15.56 12.23
N GLN A 139 -0.60 -16.10 13.41
CA GLN A 139 -1.60 -16.76 14.25
C GLN A 139 -2.40 -17.81 13.47
N VAL A 140 -1.70 -18.62 12.69
CA VAL A 140 -2.32 -19.67 11.89
C VAL A 140 -2.98 -20.70 12.80
N ARG A 141 -4.20 -21.09 12.46
CA ARG A 141 -4.98 -22.12 13.18
C ARG A 141 -5.59 -23.07 12.19
N VAL A 142 -5.29 -24.35 12.34
CA VAL A 142 -5.99 -25.40 11.60
C VAL A 142 -7.29 -25.71 12.32
N ARG A 143 -8.40 -25.40 11.68
CA ARG A 143 -9.75 -25.59 12.22
C ARG A 143 -10.23 -27.03 12.02
N GLU A 144 -9.90 -27.57 10.87
CA GLU A 144 -10.30 -28.92 10.49
C GLU A 144 -9.22 -29.54 9.60
N LEU A 145 -8.89 -30.79 9.86
CA LEU A 145 -8.04 -31.63 9.01
C LEU A 145 -8.74 -32.98 8.84
N THR A 146 -9.31 -33.22 7.67
CA THR A 146 -10.01 -34.46 7.37
C THR A 146 -9.19 -35.30 6.40
N LEU A 147 -8.71 -36.44 6.85
CA LEU A 147 -7.99 -37.41 6.01
C LEU A 147 -8.97 -38.24 5.17
N ALA A 148 -8.73 -38.32 3.87
CA ALA A 148 -9.60 -39.06 2.96
C ALA A 148 -9.46 -40.57 3.07
N SER A 149 -8.35 -41.08 3.63
CA SER A 149 -8.09 -42.54 3.79
C SER A 149 -7.31 -42.85 5.05
N GLY A 150 -7.69 -43.88 5.77
CA GLY A 150 -6.96 -44.39 6.94
C GLY A 150 -7.83 -45.14 7.95
N SER A 151 -7.22 -45.93 8.84
CA SER A 151 -7.90 -46.67 9.91
C SER A 151 -8.39 -45.72 11.02
N SER A 152 -9.60 -45.89 11.48
CA SER A 152 -10.35 -45.02 12.40
C SER A 152 -9.67 -44.71 13.74
N ASN A 153 -8.81 -45.57 14.26
CA ASN A 153 -8.24 -45.44 15.61
C ASN A 153 -7.01 -44.50 15.70
N LEU A 154 -6.36 -44.17 14.58
CA LEU A 154 -5.20 -43.27 14.54
C LEU A 154 -5.55 -41.87 14.03
N HIS A 155 -6.74 -41.69 13.46
CA HIS A 155 -7.15 -40.43 12.81
C HIS A 155 -7.08 -39.23 13.76
N GLY A 156 -7.64 -39.34 14.96
CA GLY A 156 -7.72 -38.20 15.87
C GLY A 156 -6.37 -37.70 16.40
N ALA A 157 -5.42 -38.61 16.61
CA ALA A 157 -4.06 -38.25 17.03
C ALA A 157 -3.26 -37.68 15.84
N ALA A 158 -3.33 -38.35 14.67
CA ALA A 158 -2.68 -37.88 13.44
C ALA A 158 -3.20 -36.50 12.97
N GLN A 159 -4.51 -36.27 13.06
CA GLN A 159 -5.12 -34.99 12.76
C GLN A 159 -4.61 -33.86 13.68
N ARG A 160 -4.56 -34.09 15.00
CA ARG A 160 -4.06 -33.11 15.96
C ARG A 160 -2.59 -32.79 15.75
N ILE A 161 -1.75 -33.82 15.61
CA ILE A 161 -0.31 -33.62 15.36
C ILE A 161 -0.09 -32.96 14.01
N GLY A 162 -0.77 -33.41 12.96
CA GLY A 162 -0.70 -32.82 11.62
C GLY A 162 -1.14 -31.36 11.60
N GLY A 163 -2.20 -31.03 12.34
CA GLY A 163 -2.66 -29.65 12.51
C GLY A 163 -1.58 -28.76 13.14
N LEU A 164 -0.99 -29.18 14.26
CA LEU A 164 0.07 -28.41 14.93
C LEU A 164 1.32 -28.23 14.07
N VAL A 165 1.71 -29.27 13.33
CA VAL A 165 2.84 -29.19 12.40
C VAL A 165 2.53 -28.23 11.26
N ALA A 166 1.31 -28.26 10.71
CA ALA A 166 0.88 -27.35 9.66
C ALA A 166 0.82 -25.89 10.15
N GLU A 167 0.28 -25.63 11.36
CA GLU A 167 0.28 -24.32 11.98
C GLU A 167 1.71 -23.76 12.10
N GLY A 168 2.64 -24.55 12.64
CA GLY A 168 4.04 -24.15 12.77
C GLY A 168 4.74 -23.90 11.43
N ALA A 169 4.44 -24.73 10.41
CA ALA A 169 5.03 -24.58 9.08
C ALA A 169 4.48 -23.36 8.31
N LEU A 170 3.23 -22.97 8.58
CA LEU A 170 2.56 -21.84 7.92
C LEU A 170 2.75 -20.52 8.68
N GLU A 171 3.11 -20.57 9.96
CA GLU A 171 3.38 -19.34 10.74
C GLU A 171 4.55 -18.56 10.13
N ASN A 172 4.37 -17.26 9.92
CA ASN A 172 5.30 -16.37 9.22
C ASN A 172 5.54 -16.70 7.73
N LEU A 173 4.71 -17.55 7.11
CA LEU A 173 4.81 -17.81 5.68
C LEU A 173 4.58 -16.51 4.89
N VAL A 174 5.50 -16.21 3.96
CA VAL A 174 5.37 -15.07 3.04
C VAL A 174 4.34 -15.40 1.97
N ILE A 175 3.24 -14.67 1.98
CA ILE A 175 2.17 -14.82 0.97
C ILE A 175 2.25 -13.78 -0.14
N TYR A 176 2.89 -12.63 0.15
CA TYR A 176 3.11 -11.58 -0.81
C TYR A 176 4.43 -10.88 -0.54
N ARG A 177 5.15 -10.53 -1.60
CA ARG A 177 6.35 -9.69 -1.58
C ARG A 177 6.15 -8.52 -2.50
N MET A 178 6.38 -7.31 -2.00
CA MET A 178 6.32 -6.12 -2.83
C MET A 178 7.36 -6.19 -3.95
N LYS A 179 7.04 -5.62 -5.10
CA LYS A 179 8.02 -5.47 -6.18
C LYS A 179 9.13 -4.52 -5.73
N PRO A 180 10.40 -4.72 -6.14
CA PRO A 180 11.51 -3.87 -5.71
C PRO A 180 11.25 -2.38 -5.90
N ALA A 181 10.72 -1.97 -7.05
CA ALA A 181 10.41 -0.56 -7.32
C ALA A 181 9.37 0.04 -6.34
N GLN A 182 8.40 -0.75 -5.87
CA GLN A 182 7.42 -0.30 -4.88
C GLN A 182 8.03 -0.21 -3.48
N ALA A 183 8.89 -1.17 -3.12
CA ALA A 183 9.62 -1.17 -1.86
C ALA A 183 10.57 0.03 -1.78
N ASP A 184 11.37 0.28 -2.83
CA ASP A 184 12.27 1.42 -2.93
C ASP A 184 11.52 2.75 -2.83
N GLU A 185 10.35 2.86 -3.46
CA GLU A 185 9.50 4.06 -3.37
C GLU A 185 8.97 4.26 -1.95
N MET A 186 8.53 3.20 -1.29
CA MET A 186 8.06 3.24 0.09
C MET A 186 9.17 3.70 1.05
N ASP A 187 10.39 3.19 0.88
CA ASP A 187 11.54 3.59 1.69
C ASP A 187 11.97 5.02 1.40
N ARG A 188 12.05 5.41 0.12
CA ARG A 188 12.43 6.76 -0.31
C ARG A 188 11.51 7.83 0.23
N LEU A 189 10.21 7.56 0.28
CA LEU A 189 9.19 8.47 0.80
C LEU A 189 8.97 8.32 2.31
N ASN A 190 9.74 7.45 2.98
CA ASN A 190 9.63 7.15 4.41
C ASN A 190 8.19 6.79 4.80
N LEU A 191 7.55 5.94 4.00
CA LEU A 191 6.17 5.52 4.22
C LEU A 191 6.10 4.37 5.22
N VAL A 192 5.01 4.34 5.98
CA VAL A 192 4.67 3.25 6.90
C VAL A 192 3.27 2.74 6.58
N ALA A 193 3.11 1.43 6.67
CA ALA A 193 1.82 0.78 6.50
C ALA A 193 1.15 0.57 7.87
N SER A 194 -0.16 0.83 7.95
CA SER A 194 -0.98 0.45 9.09
C SER A 194 -1.12 -1.07 9.17
N PRO A 195 -1.61 -1.62 10.29
CA PRO A 195 -2.03 -3.01 10.33
C PRO A 195 -3.07 -3.31 9.25
N ILE A 196 -2.98 -4.51 8.68
CA ILE A 196 -3.96 -4.98 7.69
C ILE A 196 -5.26 -5.31 8.41
N THR A 197 -6.36 -4.80 7.90
CA THR A 197 -7.70 -5.03 8.43
C THR A 197 -8.54 -5.84 7.43
N VAL A 198 -9.14 -6.92 7.90
CA VAL A 198 -10.10 -7.73 7.11
C VAL A 198 -11.47 -7.10 7.24
N THR A 199 -12.05 -6.72 6.11
CA THR A 199 -13.40 -6.15 6.01
C THR A 199 -14.33 -7.13 5.28
N PRO A 200 -15.65 -6.93 5.31
CA PRO A 200 -16.57 -7.76 4.52
C PRO A 200 -16.35 -7.67 3.00
N GLN A 201 -15.68 -6.62 2.53
CA GLN A 201 -15.43 -6.38 1.11
C GLN A 201 -14.03 -6.82 0.66
N GLY A 202 -13.12 -7.11 1.61
CA GLY A 202 -11.73 -7.44 1.29
C GLY A 202 -10.75 -7.06 2.40
N LEU A 203 -9.54 -6.68 2.01
CA LEU A 203 -8.50 -6.20 2.90
C LEU A 203 -8.33 -4.69 2.75
N HIS A 204 -8.13 -4.04 3.87
CA HIS A 204 -7.86 -2.61 3.96
C HIS A 204 -6.55 -2.35 4.70
N MET A 205 -5.74 -1.43 4.18
CA MET A 205 -4.50 -0.98 4.80
C MET A 205 -4.24 0.47 4.38
N THR A 206 -3.84 1.32 5.32
CA THR A 206 -3.43 2.70 5.03
C THR A 206 -1.92 2.80 4.98
N VAL A 207 -1.38 3.48 3.99
CA VAL A 207 0.03 3.83 3.87
C VAL A 207 0.17 5.33 4.06
N SER A 208 1.00 5.76 5.00
CA SER A 208 1.18 7.17 5.36
C SER A 208 2.65 7.51 5.59
N PRO A 209 3.06 8.78 5.44
CA PRO A 209 4.38 9.21 5.83
C PRO A 209 4.62 8.97 7.33
N ARG A 210 5.83 8.52 7.68
CA ARG A 210 6.22 8.39 9.09
C ARG A 210 6.21 9.76 9.74
N GLN A 211 5.41 9.94 10.76
CA GLN A 211 5.47 11.14 11.59
C GLN A 211 6.73 11.07 12.43
N GLY A 212 7.58 12.08 12.30
CA GLY A 212 8.84 12.23 13.04
C GLY A 212 8.61 12.68 14.47
#